data_7d81e2a43674c3398472cf20cd12893b
#
_entry.id   7d81e2a43674c3398472cf20cd12893b
#
_cell.length_a   1.000
_cell.length_b   1.000
_cell.length_c   1.000
_cell.angle_alpha   90.00
_cell.angle_beta   90.00
_cell.angle_gamma   90.00
#
_symmetry.space_group_name_H-M   'P 1'
#
loop_
_entity.id
_entity.type
_entity.pdbx_description
1 polymer ?
#
loop_
_entity_poly.entity_id
_entity_poly.type
_entity_poly.pdbx_seq_one_letter_code
_entity_poly.pdbx_strand_id
1 'polypeptide(L)'
;MQLELLPNIKSPADIRDYDSKQLHQLCDEVRNYTIDVVTKIGGHLASTLGVVELTVALHHVYNTPKDKIIWDVGHQGYAHKILTGRFEELKTIRQYKGLSGFLKRTESEYDVFGAGHASTSISAALGVAAARDHHSDDFRVCAVIGDGAMTGGLSFEGLNNAGHLRKQLLVILNDNEMSISPNVGAIRTHLTHLITNPLYNRVRNEIWKLTGSLPKGKKLTRTFIKKIEEGLKNLIVPGIIFEELGFRYFGPIAGHDVDELVHTLENIKDIKTPILLHVITKKGKGMEVAEKDPVGYHGIKAAPTPSTNGQPQPVVSGPPTFQTVFGHLSREVARNNKEVVCITAAMREGTGLVPFEKEFPDRYYDVGIAEGHGVTFAAGLAAEGMRPICAIYSTFLQRAYDHIVHDVAIQHLPVIFCMDRAGIAGEDGPTHHGSLDIAYLRCIQDMIVASPKNGNEFRNLLYTALEVTNRPFAIRYPKASSVEFDENGQAQLQPIGNWGVERNGSDAVIMAVGPMVYDAIKAAEKLDLKGISCEVVDCQFIKPMDESYLQTVPEKFKAVVTIEEGVINGGFGDGVAAWLSDKGFKGSVKRLGFPDNFIEHGSRNQLLQDLGLDTDGLVNAVSALVENKAVLI
;
A
#
# COMPACT_ATOMS: atom_id res chain seq x y z
N MET A 1 -3.06 -32.86 4.11
CA MET A 1 -4.02 -33.21 3.03
C MET A 1 -3.21 -33.66 1.81
N GLN A 2 -3.60 -34.72 1.12
CA GLN A 2 -2.95 -35.11 -0.12
C GLN A 2 -3.53 -34.22 -1.23
N LEU A 3 -2.67 -33.51 -1.97
CA LEU A 3 -3.07 -32.71 -3.13
C LEU A 3 -3.16 -33.62 -4.34
N GLU A 4 -4.30 -33.68 -5.00
CA GLU A 4 -4.54 -34.58 -6.12
C GLU A 4 -4.64 -33.86 -7.46
N LEU A 5 -5.33 -32.70 -7.48
CA LEU A 5 -5.58 -31.91 -8.68
C LEU A 5 -4.50 -30.84 -8.87
N LEU A 6 -4.23 -30.08 -7.82
CA LEU A 6 -3.40 -28.88 -7.86
C LEU A 6 -1.98 -29.10 -8.42
N PRO A 7 -1.24 -30.19 -8.10
CA PRO A 7 0.09 -30.45 -8.67
C PRO A 7 0.11 -30.68 -10.19
N ASN A 8 -1.05 -30.97 -10.79
CA ASN A 8 -1.20 -31.24 -12.22
C ASN A 8 -1.58 -29.96 -13.01
N ILE A 9 -1.93 -28.87 -12.34
CA ILE A 9 -2.33 -27.60 -12.98
C ILE A 9 -1.09 -26.80 -13.32
N LYS A 10 -0.84 -26.63 -14.61
CA LYS A 10 0.24 -25.78 -15.14
C LYS A 10 -0.26 -24.46 -15.69
N SER A 11 -1.53 -24.42 -16.04
CA SER A 11 -2.18 -23.25 -16.61
C SER A 11 -3.69 -23.30 -16.37
N PRO A 12 -4.41 -22.17 -16.47
CA PRO A 12 -5.86 -22.15 -16.39
C PRO A 12 -6.57 -23.01 -17.45
N ALA A 13 -5.89 -23.38 -18.54
CA ALA A 13 -6.47 -24.26 -19.54
C ALA A 13 -6.79 -25.66 -18.97
N ASP A 14 -6.02 -26.11 -17.98
CA ASP A 14 -6.14 -27.45 -17.39
C ASP A 14 -7.42 -27.62 -16.55
N ILE A 15 -8.06 -26.52 -16.13
CA ILE A 15 -9.25 -26.56 -15.28
C ILE A 15 -10.57 -26.27 -16.04
N ARG A 16 -10.50 -25.97 -17.35
CA ARG A 16 -11.70 -25.56 -18.13
C ARG A 16 -12.74 -26.66 -18.29
N ASP A 17 -12.30 -27.87 -18.33
CA ASP A 17 -13.17 -29.04 -18.50
C ASP A 17 -13.53 -29.72 -17.17
N TYR A 18 -13.17 -29.12 -16.02
CA TYR A 18 -13.49 -29.68 -14.71
C TYR A 18 -15.00 -29.66 -14.46
N ASP A 19 -15.52 -30.73 -13.92
CA ASP A 19 -16.89 -30.81 -13.44
C ASP A 19 -17.03 -30.10 -12.06
N SER A 20 -18.27 -29.94 -11.60
CA SER A 20 -18.57 -29.30 -10.31
C SER A 20 -17.80 -29.95 -9.16
N LYS A 21 -17.71 -31.27 -9.08
CA LYS A 21 -16.99 -31.95 -8.00
C LYS A 21 -15.49 -31.64 -8.03
N GLN A 22 -14.89 -31.61 -9.21
CA GLN A 22 -13.47 -31.28 -9.37
C GLN A 22 -13.21 -29.81 -9.02
N LEU A 23 -14.12 -28.88 -9.36
CA LEU A 23 -13.99 -27.47 -8.99
C LEU A 23 -14.05 -27.26 -7.48
N HIS A 24 -14.97 -27.92 -6.77
CA HIS A 24 -15.03 -27.88 -5.31
C HIS A 24 -13.74 -28.43 -4.67
N GLN A 25 -13.28 -29.60 -5.13
CA GLN A 25 -12.03 -30.20 -4.66
C GLN A 25 -10.84 -29.24 -4.90
N LEU A 26 -10.76 -28.63 -6.09
CA LEU A 26 -9.72 -27.67 -6.41
C LEU A 26 -9.74 -26.43 -5.48
N CYS A 27 -10.91 -25.88 -5.19
CA CYS A 27 -11.05 -24.79 -4.24
C CYS A 27 -10.49 -25.16 -2.85
N ASP A 28 -10.80 -26.37 -2.38
CA ASP A 28 -10.28 -26.86 -1.10
C ASP A 28 -8.76 -27.06 -1.13
N GLU A 29 -8.21 -27.61 -2.20
CA GLU A 29 -6.76 -27.81 -2.35
C GLU A 29 -6.01 -26.47 -2.42
N VAL A 30 -6.49 -25.49 -3.21
CA VAL A 30 -5.90 -24.14 -3.29
C VAL A 30 -5.94 -23.45 -1.94
N ARG A 31 -7.06 -23.52 -1.23
CA ARG A 31 -7.21 -22.93 0.11
C ARG A 31 -6.22 -23.52 1.11
N ASN A 32 -6.21 -24.86 1.22
CA ASN A 32 -5.36 -25.55 2.19
C ASN A 32 -3.87 -25.35 1.88
N TYR A 33 -3.49 -25.37 0.61
CA TYR A 33 -2.12 -25.08 0.19
C TYR A 33 -1.71 -23.63 0.53
N THR A 34 -2.59 -22.67 0.27
CA THR A 34 -2.35 -21.27 0.64
C THR A 34 -2.15 -21.11 2.14
N ILE A 35 -3.01 -21.74 2.97
CA ILE A 35 -2.87 -21.72 4.43
C ILE A 35 -1.51 -22.33 4.83
N ASP A 36 -1.16 -23.50 4.32
CA ASP A 36 0.08 -24.21 4.67
C ASP A 36 1.34 -23.38 4.32
N VAL A 37 1.37 -22.78 3.13
CA VAL A 37 2.52 -21.99 2.70
C VAL A 37 2.60 -20.68 3.47
N VAL A 38 1.50 -19.89 3.48
CA VAL A 38 1.54 -18.51 4.01
C VAL A 38 1.70 -18.50 5.53
N THR A 39 1.19 -19.48 6.26
CA THR A 39 1.44 -19.57 7.72
C THR A 39 2.91 -19.85 8.05
N LYS A 40 3.66 -20.51 7.14
CA LYS A 40 5.09 -20.80 7.34
C LYS A 40 5.99 -19.62 7.00
N ILE A 41 5.71 -18.92 5.90
CA ILE A 41 6.62 -17.90 5.35
C ILE A 41 6.13 -16.46 5.51
N GLY A 42 4.89 -16.26 5.94
CA GLY A 42 4.24 -14.95 6.01
C GLY A 42 3.58 -14.54 4.69
N GLY A 43 2.70 -13.53 4.74
CA GLY A 43 2.05 -12.98 3.56
C GLY A 43 0.61 -12.56 3.79
N HIS A 44 -0.10 -12.23 2.69
CA HIS A 44 -1.51 -11.82 2.70
C HIS A 44 -2.42 -13.05 2.72
N LEU A 45 -2.94 -13.42 3.89
CA LEU A 45 -3.69 -14.67 4.04
C LEU A 45 -5.20 -14.47 3.91
N ALA A 46 -5.79 -13.70 4.82
CA ALA A 46 -7.25 -13.60 4.92
C ALA A 46 -7.92 -13.09 3.63
N SER A 47 -7.27 -12.17 2.92
CA SER A 47 -7.77 -11.62 1.64
C SER A 47 -7.78 -12.68 0.54
N THR A 48 -6.72 -13.49 0.43
CA THR A 48 -6.63 -14.57 -0.55
C THR A 48 -7.67 -15.65 -0.28
N LEU A 49 -7.85 -16.06 0.99
CA LEU A 49 -8.83 -17.08 1.38
C LEU A 49 -10.28 -16.66 1.04
N GLY A 50 -10.55 -15.36 1.04
CA GLY A 50 -11.86 -14.79 0.71
C GLY A 50 -12.25 -14.88 -0.78
N VAL A 51 -11.31 -15.14 -1.68
CA VAL A 51 -11.57 -15.12 -3.15
C VAL A 51 -11.16 -16.38 -3.88
N VAL A 52 -10.96 -17.50 -3.19
CA VAL A 52 -10.53 -18.76 -3.81
C VAL A 52 -11.55 -19.23 -4.85
N GLU A 53 -12.82 -19.35 -4.48
CA GLU A 53 -13.89 -19.82 -5.38
C GLU A 53 -14.08 -18.86 -6.55
N LEU A 54 -14.05 -17.55 -6.29
CA LEU A 54 -14.12 -16.54 -7.35
C LEU A 54 -12.97 -16.67 -8.34
N THR A 55 -11.74 -16.90 -7.84
CA THR A 55 -10.56 -17.06 -8.70
C THR A 55 -10.65 -18.31 -9.56
N VAL A 56 -11.06 -19.45 -8.97
CA VAL A 56 -11.26 -20.71 -9.69
C VAL A 56 -12.34 -20.54 -10.76
N ALA A 57 -13.51 -19.96 -10.42
CA ALA A 57 -14.60 -19.71 -11.35
C ALA A 57 -14.19 -18.80 -12.52
N LEU A 58 -13.42 -17.73 -12.24
CA LEU A 58 -12.91 -16.83 -13.27
C LEU A 58 -11.99 -17.57 -14.26
N HIS A 59 -11.04 -18.36 -13.77
CA HIS A 59 -10.12 -19.12 -14.65
C HIS A 59 -10.77 -20.31 -15.34
N HIS A 60 -11.86 -20.84 -14.80
CA HIS A 60 -12.67 -21.87 -15.46
C HIS A 60 -13.47 -21.29 -16.63
N VAL A 61 -14.11 -20.11 -16.45
CA VAL A 61 -15.03 -19.52 -17.42
C VAL A 61 -14.33 -18.70 -18.51
N TYR A 62 -13.28 -17.95 -18.14
CA TYR A 62 -12.57 -17.05 -19.04
C TYR A 62 -11.32 -17.69 -19.63
N ASN A 63 -11.10 -17.45 -20.92
CA ASN A 63 -9.94 -17.98 -21.66
C ASN A 63 -8.69 -17.13 -21.43
N THR A 64 -8.17 -17.12 -20.18
CA THR A 64 -6.90 -16.46 -19.87
C THR A 64 -5.70 -17.20 -20.46
N PRO A 65 -4.65 -16.53 -20.93
CA PRO A 65 -4.40 -15.07 -20.85
C PRO A 65 -5.01 -14.26 -22.00
N LYS A 66 -5.78 -14.86 -22.96
CA LYS A 66 -6.48 -14.12 -24.01
C LYS A 66 -7.47 -13.15 -23.38
N ASP A 67 -8.41 -13.63 -22.58
CA ASP A 67 -9.28 -12.80 -21.74
C ASP A 67 -8.46 -12.20 -20.59
N LYS A 68 -8.77 -10.97 -20.20
CA LYS A 68 -7.96 -10.17 -19.27
C LYS A 68 -8.65 -10.04 -17.92
N ILE A 69 -7.99 -10.49 -16.85
CA ILE A 69 -8.44 -10.29 -15.46
C ILE A 69 -7.48 -9.29 -14.80
N ILE A 70 -8.03 -8.19 -14.29
CA ILE A 70 -7.27 -7.13 -13.63
C ILE A 70 -7.72 -7.07 -12.17
N TRP A 71 -6.80 -7.32 -11.27
CA TRP A 71 -7.04 -7.34 -9.82
C TRP A 71 -6.72 -5.99 -9.20
N ASP A 72 -7.66 -5.46 -8.43
CA ASP A 72 -7.40 -4.27 -7.62
C ASP A 72 -6.56 -4.63 -6.39
N VAL A 73 -5.62 -3.77 -5.99
CA VAL A 73 -4.65 -4.01 -4.91
C VAL A 73 -3.74 -5.22 -5.17
N GLY A 74 -4.29 -6.39 -5.48
CA GLY A 74 -3.56 -7.62 -5.80
C GLY A 74 -3.08 -8.45 -4.60
N HIS A 75 -3.35 -8.03 -3.37
CA HIS A 75 -3.02 -8.77 -2.15
C HIS A 75 -3.83 -10.07 -1.99
N GLN A 76 -4.92 -10.22 -2.72
CA GLN A 76 -5.75 -11.41 -2.82
C GLN A 76 -5.30 -12.37 -3.94
N GLY A 77 -4.24 -12.04 -4.67
CA GLY A 77 -3.86 -12.70 -5.92
C GLY A 77 -3.11 -14.02 -5.79
N TYR A 78 -2.95 -14.62 -4.61
CA TYR A 78 -2.17 -15.87 -4.47
C TYR A 78 -2.83 -17.06 -5.14
N ALA A 79 -4.16 -17.19 -5.05
CA ALA A 79 -4.90 -18.21 -5.79
C ALA A 79 -4.73 -18.04 -7.31
N HIS A 80 -4.70 -16.81 -7.82
CA HIS A 80 -4.40 -16.53 -9.21
C HIS A 80 -2.98 -16.99 -9.59
N LYS A 81 -1.95 -16.67 -8.77
CA LYS A 81 -0.58 -17.15 -9.02
C LYS A 81 -0.50 -18.69 -9.06
N ILE A 82 -1.15 -19.35 -8.11
CA ILE A 82 -1.22 -20.82 -8.05
C ILE A 82 -1.77 -21.39 -9.36
N LEU A 83 -2.94 -20.92 -9.80
CA LEU A 83 -3.63 -21.44 -10.98
C LEU A 83 -2.97 -21.07 -12.32
N THR A 84 -2.07 -20.10 -12.30
CA THR A 84 -1.32 -19.63 -13.49
C THR A 84 0.12 -20.17 -13.54
N GLY A 85 0.35 -21.35 -12.98
CA GLY A 85 1.59 -22.11 -13.12
C GLY A 85 2.67 -21.80 -12.10
N ARG A 86 2.41 -20.93 -11.09
CA ARG A 86 3.38 -20.55 -10.05
C ARG A 86 3.14 -21.28 -8.72
N PHE A 87 2.59 -22.49 -8.79
CA PHE A 87 2.27 -23.30 -7.61
C PHE A 87 3.50 -23.59 -6.75
N GLU A 88 4.58 -24.11 -7.34
CA GLU A 88 5.79 -24.44 -6.58
C GLU A 88 6.53 -23.20 -6.08
N GLU A 89 6.57 -22.15 -6.89
CA GLU A 89 7.24 -20.89 -6.57
C GLU A 89 6.53 -20.12 -5.45
N LEU A 90 5.26 -20.41 -5.15
CA LEU A 90 4.52 -19.74 -4.07
C LEU A 90 5.25 -19.85 -2.73
N LYS A 91 6.04 -20.89 -2.52
CA LYS A 91 6.88 -21.09 -1.32
C LYS A 91 7.95 -20.00 -1.15
N THR A 92 8.19 -19.19 -2.17
CA THR A 92 9.17 -18.09 -2.16
C THR A 92 8.51 -16.71 -2.10
N ILE A 93 7.18 -16.66 -1.95
CA ILE A 93 6.44 -15.39 -2.03
C ILE A 93 6.93 -14.39 -0.98
N ARG A 94 7.15 -13.12 -1.40
CA ARG A 94 7.68 -12.03 -0.59
C ARG A 94 9.11 -12.25 -0.06
N GLN A 95 9.77 -13.33 -0.43
CA GLN A 95 11.17 -13.55 -0.08
C GLN A 95 12.08 -12.90 -1.13
N TYR A 96 13.25 -12.49 -0.72
CA TYR A 96 14.25 -11.90 -1.61
C TYR A 96 14.52 -12.78 -2.85
N LYS A 97 14.39 -12.20 -4.05
CA LYS A 97 14.46 -12.91 -5.34
C LYS A 97 13.39 -13.99 -5.58
N GLY A 98 12.40 -14.08 -4.73
CA GLY A 98 11.25 -14.96 -4.91
C GLY A 98 10.08 -14.25 -5.60
N LEU A 99 8.88 -14.86 -5.52
CA LEU A 99 7.66 -14.28 -6.06
C LEU A 99 7.27 -12.98 -5.33
N SER A 100 6.82 -11.99 -6.08
CA SER A 100 6.23 -10.76 -5.54
C SER A 100 4.96 -11.04 -4.74
N GLY A 101 4.76 -10.32 -3.64
CA GLY A 101 3.54 -10.36 -2.85
C GLY A 101 2.30 -9.79 -3.56
N PHE A 102 2.50 -9.09 -4.68
CA PHE A 102 1.47 -8.52 -5.53
C PHE A 102 1.63 -9.00 -6.97
N LEU A 103 0.65 -8.71 -7.83
CA LEU A 103 0.73 -9.08 -9.24
C LEU A 103 1.69 -8.16 -9.97
N LYS A 104 2.52 -8.75 -10.84
CA LYS A 104 3.61 -8.05 -11.52
C LYS A 104 3.70 -8.52 -12.98
N ARG A 105 3.52 -7.60 -13.93
CA ARG A 105 3.53 -7.91 -15.38
C ARG A 105 4.78 -8.64 -15.87
N THR A 106 5.92 -8.40 -15.24
CA THR A 106 7.18 -9.05 -15.58
C THR A 106 7.32 -10.45 -15.00
N GLU A 107 6.40 -10.88 -14.14
CA GLU A 107 6.42 -12.18 -13.47
C GLU A 107 5.62 -13.22 -14.26
N SER A 108 4.53 -12.80 -14.93
CA SER A 108 3.66 -13.71 -15.68
C SER A 108 2.84 -12.97 -16.75
N GLU A 109 2.58 -13.63 -17.89
CA GLU A 109 1.66 -13.14 -18.92
C GLU A 109 0.21 -13.02 -18.45
N TYR A 110 -0.15 -13.73 -17.38
CA TYR A 110 -1.46 -13.68 -16.74
C TYR A 110 -1.62 -12.44 -15.84
N ASP A 111 -0.54 -11.81 -15.43
CA ASP A 111 -0.54 -10.57 -14.64
C ASP A 111 -0.68 -9.36 -15.56
N VAL A 112 -1.88 -9.18 -16.11
CA VAL A 112 -2.19 -8.18 -17.16
C VAL A 112 -1.83 -6.75 -16.74
N PHE A 113 -2.03 -6.42 -15.47
CA PHE A 113 -1.75 -5.11 -14.89
C PHE A 113 -1.11 -5.28 -13.51
N GLY A 114 -0.03 -4.52 -13.25
CA GLY A 114 0.63 -4.52 -11.94
C GLY A 114 -0.29 -3.98 -10.85
N ALA A 115 -0.19 -4.56 -9.67
CA ALA A 115 -1.03 -4.21 -8.54
C ALA A 115 -0.20 -3.85 -7.30
N GLY A 116 -0.82 -3.26 -6.29
CA GLY A 116 -0.21 -2.81 -5.03
C GLY A 116 -0.97 -1.64 -4.42
N HIS A 117 -1.43 -0.70 -5.24
CA HIS A 117 -2.26 0.43 -4.84
C HIS A 117 -3.72 0.19 -5.23
N ALA A 118 -4.65 0.54 -4.33
CA ALA A 118 -6.07 0.34 -4.52
C ALA A 118 -6.71 1.29 -5.56
N SER A 119 -7.92 0.96 -6.01
CA SER A 119 -8.83 1.78 -6.81
C SER A 119 -8.42 1.97 -8.28
N THR A 120 -7.41 1.24 -8.78
CA THR A 120 -6.87 1.43 -10.13
C THR A 120 -7.49 0.49 -11.18
N SER A 121 -8.07 -0.64 -10.74
CA SER A 121 -8.46 -1.75 -11.63
C SER A 121 -9.51 -1.37 -12.67
N ILE A 122 -10.53 -0.58 -12.30
CA ILE A 122 -11.63 -0.19 -13.20
C ILE A 122 -11.09 0.67 -14.34
N SER A 123 -10.30 1.70 -14.02
CA SER A 123 -9.69 2.58 -15.03
C SER A 123 -8.73 1.82 -15.94
N ALA A 124 -7.91 0.93 -15.38
CA ALA A 124 -7.00 0.09 -16.16
C ALA A 124 -7.77 -0.86 -17.09
N ALA A 125 -8.82 -1.52 -16.58
CA ALA A 125 -9.66 -2.42 -17.36
C ALA A 125 -10.42 -1.68 -18.47
N LEU A 126 -10.90 -0.48 -18.21
CA LEU A 126 -11.53 0.36 -19.22
C LEU A 126 -10.55 0.71 -20.35
N GLY A 127 -9.30 1.06 -20.01
CA GLY A 127 -8.23 1.30 -20.98
C GLY A 127 -7.94 0.07 -21.84
N VAL A 128 -7.86 -1.13 -21.21
CA VAL A 128 -7.66 -2.40 -21.92
C VAL A 128 -8.85 -2.72 -22.84
N ALA A 129 -10.09 -2.47 -22.39
CA ALA A 129 -11.28 -2.67 -23.21
C ALA A 129 -11.33 -1.69 -24.40
N ALA A 130 -10.90 -0.45 -24.21
CA ALA A 130 -10.78 0.51 -25.30
C ALA A 130 -9.73 0.10 -26.33
N ALA A 131 -8.56 -0.36 -25.90
CA ALA A 131 -7.50 -0.87 -26.77
C ALA A 131 -7.97 -2.09 -27.57
N ARG A 132 -8.66 -3.06 -26.93
CA ARG A 132 -9.30 -4.20 -27.59
C ARG A 132 -10.16 -3.75 -28.76
N ASP A 133 -11.05 -2.75 -28.52
CA ASP A 133 -11.96 -2.27 -29.55
C ASP A 133 -11.23 -1.59 -30.71
N HIS A 134 -10.14 -0.85 -30.42
CA HIS A 134 -9.29 -0.24 -31.44
C HIS A 134 -8.56 -1.28 -32.33
N HIS A 135 -8.13 -2.40 -31.72
CA HIS A 135 -7.52 -3.50 -32.46
C HIS A 135 -8.53 -4.42 -33.12
N SER A 136 -9.84 -4.23 -32.87
CA SER A 136 -10.91 -5.12 -33.32
C SER A 136 -10.75 -6.55 -32.79
N ASP A 137 -10.16 -6.70 -31.61
CA ASP A 137 -10.06 -7.95 -30.90
C ASP A 137 -11.38 -8.34 -30.22
N ASP A 138 -11.52 -9.61 -29.85
CA ASP A 138 -12.77 -10.16 -29.29
C ASP A 138 -12.64 -10.65 -27.83
N PHE A 139 -11.51 -10.40 -27.16
CA PHE A 139 -11.30 -10.86 -25.80
C PHE A 139 -12.16 -10.08 -24.77
N ARG A 140 -12.41 -10.73 -23.66
CA ARG A 140 -13.18 -10.16 -22.54
C ARG A 140 -12.24 -9.48 -21.55
N VAL A 141 -12.77 -8.48 -20.84
CA VAL A 141 -12.02 -7.75 -19.80
C VAL A 141 -12.84 -7.75 -18.52
N CYS A 142 -12.18 -8.14 -17.43
CA CYS A 142 -12.75 -8.22 -16.10
C CYS A 142 -11.87 -7.46 -15.11
N ALA A 143 -12.47 -6.57 -14.31
CA ALA A 143 -11.85 -5.93 -13.15
C ALA A 143 -12.42 -6.53 -11.87
N VAL A 144 -11.58 -6.97 -10.94
CA VAL A 144 -12.00 -7.44 -9.61
C VAL A 144 -11.56 -6.41 -8.58
N ILE A 145 -12.52 -5.76 -7.94
CA ILE A 145 -12.29 -4.70 -6.95
C ILE A 145 -12.99 -5.04 -5.63
N GLY A 146 -12.29 -4.83 -4.51
CA GLY A 146 -12.89 -4.93 -3.19
C GLY A 146 -13.72 -3.71 -2.82
N ASP A 147 -14.71 -3.89 -1.95
CA ASP A 147 -15.56 -2.83 -1.41
C ASP A 147 -14.75 -1.72 -0.72
N GLY A 148 -13.67 -2.06 0.00
CA GLY A 148 -12.74 -1.08 0.56
C GLY A 148 -12.02 -0.27 -0.51
N ALA A 149 -11.53 -0.91 -1.57
CA ALA A 149 -10.86 -0.21 -2.68
C ALA A 149 -11.83 0.67 -3.49
N MET A 150 -13.14 0.37 -3.46
CA MET A 150 -14.16 1.17 -4.11
C MET A 150 -14.41 2.52 -3.41
N THR A 151 -13.90 2.73 -2.19
CA THR A 151 -14.02 4.03 -1.49
C THR A 151 -13.10 5.12 -2.07
N GLY A 152 -12.09 4.78 -2.86
CA GLY A 152 -11.19 5.75 -3.49
C GLY A 152 -11.82 6.49 -4.68
N GLY A 153 -11.52 7.78 -4.84
CA GLY A 153 -12.08 8.64 -5.89
C GLY A 153 -11.88 8.09 -7.31
N LEU A 154 -10.68 7.55 -7.61
CA LEU A 154 -10.36 7.01 -8.92
C LEU A 154 -11.30 5.86 -9.36
N SER A 155 -11.83 5.06 -8.43
CA SER A 155 -12.81 4.02 -8.76
C SER A 155 -14.12 4.61 -9.26
N PHE A 156 -14.59 5.73 -8.67
CA PHE A 156 -15.77 6.46 -9.14
C PHE A 156 -15.56 7.14 -10.47
N GLU A 157 -14.38 7.74 -10.69
CA GLU A 157 -14.00 8.30 -11.99
C GLU A 157 -14.01 7.21 -13.06
N GLY A 158 -13.46 6.04 -12.74
CA GLY A 158 -13.47 4.86 -13.61
C GLY A 158 -14.87 4.37 -13.93
N LEU A 159 -15.74 4.23 -12.92
CA LEU A 159 -17.15 3.84 -13.11
C LEU A 159 -17.92 4.85 -13.97
N ASN A 160 -17.83 6.13 -13.65
CA ASN A 160 -18.50 7.19 -14.40
C ASN A 160 -18.09 7.19 -15.88
N ASN A 161 -16.80 7.07 -16.16
CA ASN A 161 -16.31 7.04 -17.53
C ASN A 161 -16.65 5.74 -18.26
N ALA A 162 -16.60 4.58 -17.59
CA ALA A 162 -16.97 3.29 -18.17
C ALA A 162 -18.44 3.25 -18.58
N GLY A 163 -19.34 3.79 -17.75
CA GLY A 163 -20.75 3.91 -18.08
C GLY A 163 -21.03 4.84 -19.25
N HIS A 164 -20.29 5.96 -19.36
CA HIS A 164 -20.36 6.87 -20.50
C HIS A 164 -19.89 6.22 -21.80
N LEU A 165 -18.75 5.56 -21.79
CA LEU A 165 -18.15 4.92 -22.98
C LEU A 165 -18.86 3.62 -23.38
N ARG A 166 -19.63 3.02 -22.49
CA ARG A 166 -20.43 1.80 -22.71
C ARG A 166 -19.63 0.64 -23.32
N LYS A 167 -18.35 0.51 -22.93
CA LYS A 167 -17.51 -0.59 -23.38
C LYS A 167 -17.93 -1.90 -22.74
N GLN A 168 -17.72 -3.03 -23.42
CA GLN A 168 -17.92 -4.36 -22.84
C GLN A 168 -16.84 -4.57 -21.77
N LEU A 169 -17.23 -4.45 -20.52
CA LEU A 169 -16.39 -4.54 -19.33
C LEU A 169 -17.19 -5.19 -18.20
N LEU A 170 -16.62 -6.17 -17.53
CA LEU A 170 -17.14 -6.75 -16.29
C LEU A 170 -16.38 -6.16 -15.10
N VAL A 171 -17.07 -5.50 -14.20
CA VAL A 171 -16.56 -5.11 -12.88
C VAL A 171 -17.15 -6.05 -11.84
N ILE A 172 -16.32 -6.76 -11.11
CA ILE A 172 -16.72 -7.61 -10.00
C ILE A 172 -16.43 -6.88 -8.70
N LEU A 173 -17.50 -6.48 -8.02
CA LEU A 173 -17.41 -5.94 -6.67
C LEU A 173 -17.38 -7.11 -5.67
N ASN A 174 -16.21 -7.36 -5.10
CA ASN A 174 -16.01 -8.34 -4.05
C ASN A 174 -16.28 -7.69 -2.69
N ASP A 175 -17.47 -7.87 -2.17
CA ASP A 175 -17.94 -7.28 -0.92
C ASP A 175 -17.75 -8.25 0.25
N ASN A 176 -16.90 -7.85 1.19
CA ASN A 176 -16.67 -8.58 2.43
C ASN A 176 -16.74 -7.67 3.67
N GLU A 177 -17.27 -6.45 3.50
CA GLU A 177 -17.42 -5.40 4.53
C GLU A 177 -16.10 -4.93 5.17
N MET A 178 -14.93 -5.24 4.54
CA MET A 178 -13.61 -5.03 5.13
C MET A 178 -12.63 -4.44 4.12
N SER A 179 -11.88 -3.43 4.57
CA SER A 179 -10.58 -3.07 4.01
C SER A 179 -9.45 -3.80 4.78
N ILE A 180 -8.45 -3.12 5.27
CA ILE A 180 -7.57 -3.67 6.34
C ILE A 180 -8.39 -3.80 7.62
N SER A 181 -9.08 -2.73 8.04
CA SER A 181 -10.08 -2.65 9.10
C SER A 181 -11.51 -2.65 8.52
N PRO A 182 -12.57 -2.65 9.33
CA PRO A 182 -13.94 -2.49 8.85
C PRO A 182 -14.07 -1.23 8.00
N ASN A 183 -14.72 -1.35 6.84
CA ASN A 183 -14.90 -0.23 5.93
C ASN A 183 -15.65 0.93 6.58
N VAL A 184 -15.34 2.14 6.13
CA VAL A 184 -16.00 3.39 6.54
C VAL A 184 -16.77 4.02 5.38
N GLY A 185 -17.70 4.91 5.69
CA GLY A 185 -18.42 5.73 4.73
C GLY A 185 -19.81 5.22 4.33
N ALA A 186 -20.58 6.10 3.69
CA ALA A 186 -21.99 5.89 3.35
C ALA A 186 -22.23 4.73 2.36
N ILE A 187 -21.28 4.46 1.48
CA ILE A 187 -21.39 3.36 0.51
C ILE A 187 -21.42 2.01 1.22
N ARG A 188 -20.57 1.80 2.25
CA ARG A 188 -20.64 0.60 3.06
C ARG A 188 -22.05 0.41 3.63
N THR A 189 -22.58 1.44 4.27
CA THR A 189 -23.95 1.40 4.83
C THR A 189 -24.98 1.05 3.77
N HIS A 190 -24.84 1.62 2.58
CA HIS A 190 -25.72 1.30 1.45
C HIS A 190 -25.59 -0.18 1.03
N LEU A 191 -24.40 -0.71 0.82
CA LEU A 191 -24.15 -2.11 0.46
C LEU A 191 -24.68 -3.07 1.53
N THR A 192 -24.43 -2.79 2.82
CA THR A 192 -24.96 -3.60 3.93
C THR A 192 -26.50 -3.61 3.96
N HIS A 193 -27.15 -2.47 3.72
CA HIS A 193 -28.61 -2.44 3.60
C HIS A 193 -29.16 -3.28 2.45
N LEU A 194 -28.38 -3.41 1.35
CA LEU A 194 -28.74 -4.26 0.23
C LEU A 194 -28.78 -5.74 0.62
N ILE A 195 -27.77 -6.18 1.33
CA ILE A 195 -27.60 -7.58 1.74
C ILE A 195 -28.66 -7.97 2.78
N THR A 196 -29.00 -7.07 3.69
CA THR A 196 -29.89 -7.31 4.83
C THR A 196 -31.38 -7.14 4.53
N ASN A 197 -31.76 -6.59 3.36
CA ASN A 197 -33.16 -6.33 3.02
C ASN A 197 -33.96 -7.63 2.76
N PRO A 198 -34.93 -8.01 3.63
CA PRO A 198 -35.69 -9.27 3.47
C PRO A 198 -36.54 -9.32 2.19
N LEU A 199 -37.03 -8.15 1.74
CA LEU A 199 -37.87 -8.06 0.55
C LEU A 199 -37.03 -8.34 -0.71
N TYR A 200 -35.82 -7.79 -0.78
CA TYR A 200 -34.87 -8.05 -1.84
C TYR A 200 -34.52 -9.55 -1.93
N ASN A 201 -34.19 -10.16 -0.81
CA ASN A 201 -33.85 -11.60 -0.76
C ASN A 201 -35.01 -12.49 -1.21
N ARG A 202 -36.26 -12.10 -0.91
CA ARG A 202 -37.45 -12.84 -1.36
C ARG A 202 -37.65 -12.73 -2.88
N VAL A 203 -37.55 -11.50 -3.45
CA VAL A 203 -37.69 -11.23 -4.88
C VAL A 203 -36.56 -11.94 -5.66
N ARG A 204 -35.31 -11.86 -5.18
CA ARG A 204 -34.18 -12.58 -5.76
C ARG A 204 -34.45 -14.08 -5.88
N ASN A 205 -34.87 -14.71 -4.79
CA ASN A 205 -35.11 -16.14 -4.74
C ASN A 205 -36.28 -16.57 -5.66
N GLU A 206 -37.27 -15.71 -5.88
CA GLU A 206 -38.37 -15.96 -6.82
C GLU A 206 -37.92 -15.84 -8.29
N ILE A 207 -37.12 -14.83 -8.61
CA ILE A 207 -36.51 -14.66 -9.94
C ILE A 207 -35.60 -15.86 -10.26
N TRP A 208 -34.78 -16.31 -9.33
CA TRP A 208 -33.92 -17.50 -9.50
C TRP A 208 -34.71 -18.78 -9.74
N LYS A 209 -35.77 -19.01 -8.99
CA LYS A 209 -36.67 -20.17 -9.20
C LYS A 209 -37.32 -20.14 -10.59
N LEU A 210 -37.68 -18.97 -11.08
CA LEU A 210 -38.29 -18.80 -12.40
C LEU A 210 -37.28 -18.97 -13.55
N THR A 211 -36.04 -18.51 -13.37
CA THR A 211 -34.97 -18.65 -14.39
C THR A 211 -34.38 -20.06 -14.42
N GLY A 212 -34.23 -20.72 -13.27
CA GLY A 212 -33.76 -22.11 -13.16
C GLY A 212 -34.73 -23.17 -13.69
N SER A 213 -36.02 -22.81 -13.89
CA SER A 213 -37.06 -23.71 -14.38
C SER A 213 -37.28 -23.66 -15.90
N LEU A 214 -36.51 -22.85 -16.64
CA LEU A 214 -36.68 -22.69 -18.09
C LEU A 214 -35.93 -23.82 -18.85
N PRO A 215 -36.60 -24.56 -19.73
CA PRO A 215 -35.95 -25.58 -20.59
C PRO A 215 -34.91 -24.91 -21.49
N LYS A 216 -33.73 -25.54 -21.63
CA LYS A 216 -32.66 -25.10 -22.55
C LYS A 216 -33.25 -24.84 -23.95
N GLY A 217 -33.20 -23.56 -24.39
CA GLY A 217 -33.58 -23.17 -25.75
C GLY A 217 -34.74 -22.16 -25.91
N LYS A 218 -35.44 -21.76 -24.84
CA LYS A 218 -36.46 -20.68 -24.96
C LYS A 218 -35.89 -19.31 -24.62
N LYS A 219 -35.79 -18.43 -25.61
CA LYS A 219 -35.47 -17.01 -25.39
C LYS A 219 -36.56 -16.37 -24.52
N LEU A 220 -36.15 -15.73 -23.41
CA LEU A 220 -37.01 -14.88 -22.61
C LEU A 220 -37.69 -13.84 -23.52
N THR A 221 -39.04 -13.81 -23.53
CA THR A 221 -39.76 -12.83 -24.34
C THR A 221 -39.58 -11.42 -23.77
N ARG A 222 -39.43 -10.41 -24.63
CA ARG A 222 -39.34 -8.98 -24.28
C ARG A 222 -40.42 -8.55 -23.26
N THR A 223 -41.59 -9.16 -23.32
CA THR A 223 -42.72 -8.88 -22.42
C THR A 223 -42.47 -9.37 -20.99
N PHE A 224 -41.76 -10.47 -20.82
CA PHE A 224 -41.43 -11.02 -19.47
C PHE A 224 -40.35 -10.17 -18.80
N ILE A 225 -39.34 -9.76 -19.56
CA ILE A 225 -38.30 -8.83 -19.09
C ILE A 225 -38.92 -7.49 -18.67
N LYS A 226 -39.85 -6.97 -19.46
CA LYS A 226 -40.54 -5.70 -19.18
C LYS A 226 -41.42 -5.76 -17.91
N LYS A 227 -42.11 -6.88 -17.66
CA LYS A 227 -42.88 -7.08 -16.40
C LYS A 227 -42.00 -7.18 -15.16
N ILE A 228 -40.81 -7.76 -15.29
CA ILE A 228 -39.82 -7.78 -14.21
C ILE A 228 -39.28 -6.37 -13.98
N GLU A 229 -38.94 -5.62 -15.01
CA GLU A 229 -38.50 -4.22 -14.92
C GLU A 229 -39.57 -3.30 -14.30
N GLU A 230 -40.85 -3.47 -14.66
CA GLU A 230 -41.95 -2.69 -14.09
C GLU A 230 -42.26 -3.04 -12.62
N GLY A 231 -42.11 -4.31 -12.24
CA GLY A 231 -42.25 -4.76 -10.85
C GLY A 231 -41.11 -4.31 -9.95
N LEU A 232 -39.90 -4.15 -10.48
CA LEU A 232 -38.72 -3.68 -9.77
C LEU A 232 -38.66 -2.15 -9.63
N LYS A 233 -39.27 -1.38 -10.52
CA LYS A 233 -39.29 0.09 -10.48
C LYS A 233 -39.96 0.70 -9.23
N ASN A 234 -40.78 -0.06 -8.52
CA ASN A 234 -41.43 0.37 -7.28
C ASN A 234 -40.79 -0.17 -6.01
N LEU A 235 -39.72 -0.95 -6.15
CA LEU A 235 -38.86 -1.39 -5.06
C LEU A 235 -37.56 -0.57 -5.11
N ILE A 236 -37.07 -0.13 -3.95
CA ILE A 236 -35.73 0.48 -3.85
C ILE A 236 -34.74 -0.57 -4.34
N VAL A 237 -34.34 -0.47 -5.61
CA VAL A 237 -33.44 -1.45 -6.27
C VAL A 237 -32.05 -1.22 -5.72
N PRO A 238 -31.44 -2.22 -5.16
CA PRO A 238 -30.12 -2.15 -4.53
C PRO A 238 -28.99 -1.59 -5.39
N GLY A 239 -29.02 -1.85 -6.69
CA GLY A 239 -28.00 -1.43 -7.64
C GLY A 239 -28.25 -0.08 -8.32
N ILE A 240 -29.24 0.71 -7.89
CA ILE A 240 -29.69 1.91 -8.60
C ILE A 240 -28.56 2.89 -8.91
N ILE A 241 -27.63 3.08 -7.99
CA ILE A 241 -26.48 3.98 -8.19
C ILE A 241 -25.59 3.52 -9.35
N PHE A 242 -25.40 2.21 -9.52
CA PHE A 242 -24.59 1.66 -10.60
C PHE A 242 -25.36 1.66 -11.92
N GLU A 243 -26.68 1.47 -11.88
CA GLU A 243 -27.54 1.55 -13.06
C GLU A 243 -27.62 2.99 -13.59
N GLU A 244 -27.71 3.98 -12.72
CA GLU A 244 -27.67 5.41 -13.09
C GLU A 244 -26.29 5.79 -13.68
N LEU A 245 -25.21 5.14 -13.23
CA LEU A 245 -23.89 5.26 -13.84
C LEU A 245 -23.76 4.50 -15.17
N GLY A 246 -24.82 3.81 -15.65
CA GLY A 246 -24.84 3.12 -16.95
C GLY A 246 -24.39 1.68 -16.94
N PHE A 247 -24.21 1.05 -15.79
CA PHE A 247 -23.92 -0.37 -15.64
C PHE A 247 -25.20 -1.20 -15.55
N ARG A 248 -25.13 -2.44 -16.04
CA ARG A 248 -26.12 -3.45 -15.65
C ARG A 248 -25.66 -4.09 -14.36
N TYR A 249 -26.47 -3.98 -13.33
CA TYR A 249 -26.16 -4.56 -12.02
C TYR A 249 -26.68 -6.00 -11.92
N PHE A 250 -25.84 -6.91 -11.43
CA PHE A 250 -26.17 -8.30 -11.12
C PHE A 250 -25.71 -8.62 -9.70
N GLY A 251 -26.54 -9.32 -8.95
CA GLY A 251 -26.21 -9.74 -7.59
C GLY A 251 -27.09 -9.09 -6.52
N PRO A 252 -26.70 -9.16 -5.24
CA PRO A 252 -25.52 -9.89 -4.77
C PRO A 252 -25.66 -11.41 -4.89
N ILE A 253 -24.54 -12.10 -5.18
CA ILE A 253 -24.47 -13.57 -5.28
C ILE A 253 -23.49 -14.12 -4.22
N ALA A 254 -23.61 -15.43 -3.92
CA ALA A 254 -22.75 -16.09 -2.95
C ALA A 254 -21.35 -16.34 -3.53
N GLY A 255 -20.34 -15.63 -3.03
CA GLY A 255 -18.96 -15.70 -3.52
C GLY A 255 -18.18 -16.94 -3.08
N HIS A 256 -18.78 -17.79 -2.24
CA HIS A 256 -18.20 -19.08 -1.83
C HIS A 256 -18.96 -20.30 -2.39
N ASP A 257 -19.86 -20.07 -3.34
CA ASP A 257 -20.51 -21.11 -4.11
C ASP A 257 -19.92 -21.07 -5.54
N VAL A 258 -18.99 -21.99 -5.82
CA VAL A 258 -18.29 -22.03 -7.10
C VAL A 258 -19.23 -22.34 -8.25
N ASP A 259 -20.29 -23.13 -8.03
CA ASP A 259 -21.28 -23.47 -9.06
C ASP A 259 -22.15 -22.25 -9.38
N GLU A 260 -22.60 -21.47 -8.38
CA GLU A 260 -23.35 -20.24 -8.60
C GLU A 260 -22.49 -19.21 -9.35
N LEU A 261 -21.20 -19.09 -8.98
CA LEU A 261 -20.25 -18.19 -9.66
C LEU A 261 -20.05 -18.58 -11.12
N VAL A 262 -19.75 -19.85 -11.41
CA VAL A 262 -19.56 -20.35 -12.78
C VAL A 262 -20.82 -20.13 -13.61
N HIS A 263 -21.99 -20.52 -13.11
CA HIS A 263 -23.25 -20.35 -13.80
C HIS A 263 -23.54 -18.87 -14.12
N THR A 264 -23.32 -17.99 -13.15
CA THR A 264 -23.54 -16.54 -13.34
C THR A 264 -22.58 -15.96 -14.37
N LEU A 265 -21.27 -16.25 -14.25
CA LEU A 265 -20.24 -15.75 -15.17
C LEU A 265 -20.50 -16.24 -16.60
N GLU A 266 -20.90 -17.52 -16.79
CA GLU A 266 -21.29 -18.06 -18.10
C GLU A 266 -22.46 -17.30 -18.74
N ASN A 267 -23.45 -16.93 -17.95
CA ASN A 267 -24.65 -16.22 -18.44
C ASN A 267 -24.37 -14.74 -18.82
N ILE A 268 -23.40 -14.10 -18.17
CA ILE A 268 -23.16 -12.65 -18.38
C ILE A 268 -21.96 -12.37 -19.30
N LYS A 269 -21.07 -13.33 -19.54
CA LYS A 269 -19.78 -13.10 -20.26
C LYS A 269 -19.93 -12.49 -21.67
N ASP A 270 -21.06 -12.72 -22.34
CA ASP A 270 -21.29 -12.26 -23.71
C ASP A 270 -22.15 -10.98 -23.82
N ILE A 271 -22.52 -10.40 -22.69
CA ILE A 271 -23.25 -9.13 -22.66
C ILE A 271 -22.32 -7.99 -23.09
N LYS A 272 -22.77 -7.18 -24.05
CA LYS A 272 -21.95 -6.16 -24.73
C LYS A 272 -21.91 -4.78 -24.04
N THR A 273 -22.58 -4.64 -22.91
CA THR A 273 -22.62 -3.40 -22.11
C THR A 273 -21.79 -3.56 -20.83
N PRO A 274 -21.41 -2.46 -20.16
CA PRO A 274 -20.76 -2.55 -18.87
C PRO A 274 -21.62 -3.29 -17.85
N ILE A 275 -21.01 -4.18 -17.09
CA ILE A 275 -21.67 -4.98 -16.05
C ILE A 275 -20.96 -4.74 -14.73
N LEU A 276 -21.74 -4.59 -13.66
CA LEU A 276 -21.27 -4.72 -12.29
C LEU A 276 -21.88 -5.98 -11.67
N LEU A 277 -21.02 -6.95 -11.35
CA LEU A 277 -21.38 -8.15 -10.61
C LEU A 277 -21.02 -7.98 -9.14
N HIS A 278 -22.00 -7.97 -8.26
CA HIS A 278 -21.81 -7.88 -6.82
C HIS A 278 -21.72 -9.28 -6.21
N VAL A 279 -20.58 -9.58 -5.58
CA VAL A 279 -20.25 -10.90 -5.02
C VAL A 279 -19.98 -10.72 -3.52
N ILE A 280 -20.70 -11.48 -2.69
CA ILE A 280 -20.51 -11.44 -1.23
C ILE A 280 -19.54 -12.55 -0.83
N THR A 281 -18.46 -12.16 -0.16
CA THR A 281 -17.45 -13.10 0.34
C THR A 281 -17.22 -12.91 1.83
N LYS A 282 -16.41 -13.78 2.41
CA LYS A 282 -15.95 -13.69 3.80
C LYS A 282 -14.44 -13.76 3.84
N LYS A 283 -13.83 -12.71 4.34
CA LYS A 283 -12.37 -12.64 4.52
C LYS A 283 -11.90 -13.72 5.48
N GLY A 284 -10.83 -14.46 5.13
CA GLY A 284 -10.35 -15.58 5.96
C GLY A 284 -11.11 -16.89 5.81
N LYS A 285 -12.01 -17.03 4.83
CA LYS A 285 -12.87 -18.21 4.62
C LYS A 285 -12.12 -19.54 4.69
N GLY A 286 -12.66 -20.46 5.51
CA GLY A 286 -12.13 -21.80 5.71
C GLY A 286 -10.99 -21.91 6.75
N MET A 287 -10.63 -20.77 7.40
CA MET A 287 -9.72 -20.76 8.55
C MET A 287 -10.40 -20.00 9.71
N GLU A 288 -10.94 -20.73 10.67
CA GLU A 288 -11.80 -20.17 11.73
C GLU A 288 -11.17 -18.96 12.48
N VAL A 289 -9.86 -19.04 12.76
CA VAL A 289 -9.15 -17.94 13.43
C VAL A 289 -9.02 -16.71 12.55
N ALA A 290 -8.84 -16.87 11.23
CA ALA A 290 -8.77 -15.77 10.28
C ALA A 290 -10.16 -15.17 9.98
N GLU A 291 -11.22 -15.97 10.06
CA GLU A 291 -12.60 -15.49 9.95
C GLU A 291 -13.03 -14.66 11.16
N LYS A 292 -12.52 -14.98 12.37
CA LYS A 292 -12.78 -14.23 13.62
C LYS A 292 -11.93 -12.97 13.74
N ASP A 293 -10.71 -13.00 13.23
CA ASP A 293 -9.78 -11.85 13.25
C ASP A 293 -9.20 -11.59 11.86
N PRO A 294 -10.01 -11.10 10.90
CA PRO A 294 -9.54 -10.85 9.53
C PRO A 294 -8.52 -9.70 9.44
N VAL A 295 -8.43 -8.85 10.46
CA VAL A 295 -7.45 -7.76 10.57
C VAL A 295 -6.07 -8.33 10.92
N GLY A 296 -5.97 -9.13 11.98
CA GLY A 296 -4.73 -9.78 12.38
C GLY A 296 -4.18 -10.74 11.33
N TYR A 297 -5.08 -11.37 10.56
CA TYR A 297 -4.73 -12.30 9.47
C TYR A 297 -4.70 -11.65 8.08
N HIS A 298 -4.81 -10.33 7.98
CA HIS A 298 -4.65 -9.63 6.70
C HIS A 298 -3.24 -9.81 6.14
N GLY A 299 -2.22 -9.54 6.95
CA GLY A 299 -0.82 -9.75 6.61
C GLY A 299 -0.07 -10.39 7.79
N ILE A 300 0.17 -11.69 7.72
CA ILE A 300 0.84 -12.44 8.80
C ILE A 300 2.35 -12.48 8.59
N LYS A 301 3.08 -12.49 9.70
CA LYS A 301 4.52 -12.78 9.70
C LYS A 301 4.76 -14.28 9.61
N ALA A 302 5.93 -14.67 9.11
CA ALA A 302 6.37 -16.06 9.16
C ALA A 302 6.30 -16.61 10.59
N ALA A 303 5.87 -17.87 10.73
CA ALA A 303 5.95 -18.55 12.03
C ALA A 303 7.41 -18.55 12.53
N PRO A 304 7.66 -18.30 13.82
CA PRO A 304 9.00 -18.41 14.37
C PRO A 304 9.56 -19.80 14.08
N THR A 305 10.78 -19.87 13.54
CA THR A 305 11.47 -21.14 13.35
C THR A 305 11.55 -21.83 14.71
N PRO A 306 11.09 -23.07 14.88
CA PRO A 306 11.20 -23.76 16.16
C PRO A 306 12.66 -23.75 16.62
N SER A 307 12.91 -23.30 17.85
CA SER A 307 14.24 -23.42 18.42
C SER A 307 14.64 -24.90 18.46
N THR A 308 15.90 -25.21 18.20
CA THR A 308 16.47 -26.58 18.27
C THR A 308 16.19 -27.29 19.59
N ASN A 309 15.72 -26.57 20.62
CA ASN A 309 15.45 -27.09 21.97
C ASN A 309 13.95 -27.12 22.33
N GLY A 310 13.01 -26.87 21.40
CA GLY A 310 11.55 -27.00 21.63
C GLY A 310 10.93 -26.02 22.63
N GLN A 311 11.71 -25.04 23.14
CA GLN A 311 11.17 -23.98 24.01
C GLN A 311 10.85 -22.74 23.17
N PRO A 312 9.70 -22.06 23.40
CA PRO A 312 9.45 -20.77 22.81
C PRO A 312 10.58 -19.81 23.21
N GLN A 313 11.26 -19.22 22.24
CA GLN A 313 12.20 -18.15 22.57
C GLN A 313 11.40 -17.05 23.28
N PRO A 314 11.89 -16.52 24.42
CA PRO A 314 11.27 -15.37 25.04
C PRO A 314 11.26 -14.25 23.98
N VAL A 315 10.09 -13.62 23.77
CA VAL A 315 9.98 -12.41 22.98
C VAL A 315 10.84 -11.38 23.71
N VAL A 316 12.08 -11.23 23.28
CA VAL A 316 12.94 -10.14 23.76
C VAL A 316 12.23 -8.88 23.28
N SER A 317 11.72 -8.10 24.22
CA SER A 317 11.17 -6.78 23.93
C SER A 317 12.31 -5.90 23.42
N GLY A 318 12.48 -5.87 22.11
CA GLY A 318 13.40 -4.93 21.47
C GLY A 318 12.85 -3.50 21.62
N PRO A 319 13.64 -2.49 21.25
CA PRO A 319 13.16 -1.11 21.26
C PRO A 319 11.88 -0.99 20.39
N PRO A 320 10.96 -0.06 20.76
CA PRO A 320 9.68 0.09 20.06
C PRO A 320 9.91 0.46 18.58
N THR A 321 8.98 0.07 17.72
CA THR A 321 9.01 0.53 16.31
C THR A 321 8.64 2.01 16.22
N PHE A 322 9.06 2.69 15.16
CA PHE A 322 8.65 4.09 14.91
C PHE A 322 7.11 4.23 14.86
N GLN A 323 6.40 3.25 14.33
CA GLN A 323 4.95 3.17 14.36
C GLN A 323 4.39 3.18 15.80
N THR A 324 4.99 2.39 16.70
CA THR A 324 4.59 2.34 18.12
C THR A 324 4.90 3.66 18.81
N VAL A 325 6.05 4.26 18.52
CA VAL A 325 6.44 5.59 19.01
C VAL A 325 5.44 6.64 18.54
N PHE A 326 5.07 6.67 17.27
CA PHE A 326 4.07 7.59 16.74
C PHE A 326 2.71 7.42 17.44
N GLY A 327 2.26 6.18 17.63
CA GLY A 327 1.01 5.89 18.35
C GLY A 327 1.04 6.38 19.81
N HIS A 328 2.20 6.38 20.46
CA HIS A 328 2.38 6.98 21.78
C HIS A 328 2.35 8.52 21.70
N LEU A 329 3.17 9.10 20.83
CA LEU A 329 3.33 10.55 20.70
C LEU A 329 2.04 11.25 20.24
N SER A 330 1.28 10.64 19.33
CA SER A 330 0.00 11.20 18.88
C SER A 330 -0.98 11.41 20.02
N ARG A 331 -1.07 10.44 20.98
CA ARG A 331 -1.89 10.61 22.19
C ARG A 331 -1.31 11.64 23.14
N GLU A 332 0.00 11.66 23.33
CA GLU A 332 0.69 12.61 24.19
C GLU A 332 0.39 14.05 23.76
N VAL A 333 0.55 14.37 22.49
CA VAL A 333 0.26 15.72 21.98
C VAL A 333 -1.23 16.06 22.03
N ALA A 334 -2.12 15.08 21.81
CA ALA A 334 -3.57 15.30 21.88
C ALA A 334 -4.10 15.52 23.31
N ARG A 335 -3.44 14.95 24.32
CA ARG A 335 -3.76 15.26 25.73
C ARG A 335 -3.42 16.71 26.07
N ASN A 336 -2.32 17.20 25.52
CA ASN A 336 -1.79 18.54 25.80
C ASN A 336 -2.45 19.63 24.93
N ASN A 337 -2.96 19.28 23.74
CA ASN A 337 -3.60 20.23 22.83
C ASN A 337 -4.92 19.65 22.28
N LYS A 338 -6.02 20.34 22.57
CA LYS A 338 -7.37 19.93 22.16
C LYS A 338 -7.65 20.10 20.66
N GLU A 339 -6.88 20.93 19.99
CA GLU A 339 -6.98 21.19 18.56
C GLU A 339 -6.36 20.07 17.71
N VAL A 340 -5.54 19.21 18.32
CA VAL A 340 -4.92 18.08 17.63
C VAL A 340 -5.95 17.03 17.27
N VAL A 341 -6.02 16.71 15.98
CA VAL A 341 -6.83 15.62 15.41
C VAL A 341 -5.94 14.72 14.53
N CYS A 342 -6.28 13.44 14.46
CA CYS A 342 -5.55 12.49 13.60
C CYS A 342 -6.44 11.99 12.47
N ILE A 343 -5.86 11.94 11.26
CA ILE A 343 -6.51 11.49 10.04
C ILE A 343 -5.67 10.35 9.45
N THR A 344 -6.33 9.29 9.00
CA THR A 344 -5.69 8.20 8.26
C THR A 344 -6.57 7.74 7.10
N ALA A 345 -5.99 7.03 6.14
CA ALA A 345 -6.68 6.50 4.97
C ALA A 345 -6.68 4.96 5.02
N ALA A 346 -7.60 4.37 5.78
CA ALA A 346 -7.76 2.93 6.00
C ALA A 346 -6.50 2.23 6.56
N MET A 347 -5.65 2.96 7.32
CA MET A 347 -4.36 2.45 7.82
C MET A 347 -4.23 2.57 9.34
N ARG A 348 -5.33 2.50 10.08
CA ARG A 348 -5.40 2.66 11.54
C ARG A 348 -4.36 1.81 12.28
N GLU A 349 -4.34 0.52 11.99
CA GLU A 349 -3.39 -0.43 12.61
C GLU A 349 -1.96 -0.16 12.12
N GLY A 350 -1.83 0.07 10.83
CA GLY A 350 -0.54 0.25 10.18
C GLY A 350 0.20 1.52 10.57
N THR A 351 -0.52 2.56 10.99
CA THR A 351 0.06 3.83 11.48
C THR A 351 0.13 3.89 13.00
N GLY A 352 -0.37 2.87 13.72
CA GLY A 352 -0.33 2.85 15.19
C GLY A 352 -1.41 3.70 15.87
N LEU A 353 -2.47 4.11 15.15
CA LEU A 353 -3.52 5.00 15.67
C LEU A 353 -4.65 4.29 16.45
N VAL A 354 -4.62 2.96 16.58
CA VAL A 354 -5.62 2.22 17.37
C VAL A 354 -5.77 2.74 18.81
N PRO A 355 -4.68 3.03 19.56
CA PRO A 355 -4.80 3.61 20.89
C PRO A 355 -5.32 5.06 20.89
N PHE A 356 -5.02 5.82 19.83
CA PHE A 356 -5.52 7.20 19.67
C PHE A 356 -7.05 7.21 19.48
N GLU A 357 -7.57 6.39 18.56
CA GLU A 357 -9.01 6.25 18.32
C GLU A 357 -9.77 5.88 19.59
N LYS A 358 -9.22 4.95 20.40
CA LYS A 358 -9.85 4.54 21.67
C LYS A 358 -9.90 5.66 22.71
N GLU A 359 -8.87 6.51 22.75
CA GLU A 359 -8.77 7.58 23.75
C GLU A 359 -9.48 8.86 23.29
N PHE A 360 -9.48 9.15 21.99
CA PHE A 360 -10.01 10.37 21.38
C PHE A 360 -10.89 10.09 20.15
N PRO A 361 -12.00 9.34 20.31
CA PRO A 361 -12.82 8.91 19.17
C PRO A 361 -13.37 10.10 18.34
N ASP A 362 -13.70 11.22 18.98
CA ASP A 362 -14.23 12.44 18.32
C ASP A 362 -13.14 13.27 17.61
N ARG A 363 -11.88 12.90 17.76
CA ARG A 363 -10.72 13.56 17.14
C ARG A 363 -9.93 12.64 16.22
N TYR A 364 -10.50 11.50 15.89
CA TYR A 364 -9.96 10.51 14.97
C TYR A 364 -10.86 10.40 13.72
N TYR A 365 -10.23 10.44 12.55
CA TYR A 365 -10.92 10.35 11.27
C TYR A 365 -10.24 9.30 10.39
N ASP A 366 -10.96 8.23 10.05
CA ASP A 366 -10.61 7.32 8.97
C ASP A 366 -11.42 7.69 7.73
N VAL A 367 -10.75 8.07 6.65
CA VAL A 367 -11.38 8.52 5.41
C VAL A 367 -11.58 7.40 4.39
N GLY A 368 -11.32 6.13 4.76
CA GLY A 368 -11.22 5.04 3.81
C GLY A 368 -9.97 5.14 2.94
N ILE A 369 -9.91 4.40 1.83
CA ILE A 369 -8.75 4.46 0.94
C ILE A 369 -8.88 5.69 0.02
N ALA A 370 -8.76 6.88 0.61
CA ALA A 370 -9.01 8.15 -0.05
C ALA A 370 -8.01 9.24 0.41
N GLU A 371 -6.73 9.04 0.09
CA GLU A 371 -5.61 9.87 0.54
C GLU A 371 -5.78 11.34 0.13
N GLY A 372 -6.20 11.60 -1.13
CA GLY A 372 -6.47 12.97 -1.60
C GLY A 372 -7.55 13.66 -0.77
N HIS A 373 -8.68 12.97 -0.52
CA HIS A 373 -9.71 13.48 0.36
C HIS A 373 -9.18 13.75 1.78
N GLY A 374 -8.38 12.83 2.34
CA GLY A 374 -7.79 12.96 3.67
C GLY A 374 -6.94 14.22 3.81
N VAL A 375 -6.15 14.57 2.79
CA VAL A 375 -5.31 15.78 2.79
C VAL A 375 -6.17 17.03 2.65
N THR A 376 -7.13 17.08 1.72
CA THR A 376 -8.02 18.25 1.58
C THR A 376 -8.91 18.43 2.82
N PHE A 377 -9.37 17.34 3.44
CA PHE A 377 -10.11 17.37 4.69
C PHE A 377 -9.26 17.96 5.84
N ALA A 378 -7.97 17.55 5.93
CA ALA A 378 -7.03 18.15 6.87
C ALA A 378 -6.83 19.64 6.62
N ALA A 379 -6.73 20.06 5.35
CA ALA A 379 -6.64 21.48 5.00
C ALA A 379 -7.85 22.28 5.51
N GLY A 380 -9.07 21.74 5.32
CA GLY A 380 -10.29 22.35 5.85
C GLY A 380 -10.28 22.48 7.38
N LEU A 381 -9.83 21.44 8.10
CA LEU A 381 -9.69 21.49 9.56
C LEU A 381 -8.65 22.55 10.00
N ALA A 382 -7.52 22.61 9.29
CA ALA A 382 -6.47 23.58 9.59
C ALA A 382 -6.91 25.03 9.34
N ALA A 383 -7.73 25.26 8.30
CA ALA A 383 -8.30 26.58 7.98
C ALA A 383 -9.21 27.11 9.11
N GLU A 384 -9.83 26.20 9.88
CA GLU A 384 -10.67 26.53 11.03
C GLU A 384 -9.92 26.43 12.38
N GLY A 385 -8.58 26.43 12.34
CA GLY A 385 -7.72 26.51 13.52
C GLY A 385 -7.37 25.20 14.20
N MET A 386 -7.80 24.03 13.65
CA MET A 386 -7.38 22.73 14.17
C MET A 386 -5.90 22.45 13.80
N ARG A 387 -5.32 21.45 14.48
CA ARG A 387 -3.94 20.98 14.27
C ARG A 387 -3.98 19.54 13.72
N PRO A 388 -4.29 19.36 12.44
CA PRO A 388 -4.46 18.03 11.86
C PRO A 388 -3.11 17.33 11.62
N ILE A 389 -3.04 16.06 12.04
CA ILE A 389 -1.96 15.13 11.77
C ILE A 389 -2.47 14.09 10.77
N CYS A 390 -1.97 14.16 9.53
CA CYS A 390 -2.23 13.15 8.50
C CYS A 390 -1.21 12.02 8.63
N ALA A 391 -1.66 10.85 9.10
CA ALA A 391 -0.85 9.64 9.22
C ALA A 391 -1.12 8.71 8.04
N ILE A 392 -0.28 8.77 7.02
CA ILE A 392 -0.41 8.03 5.75
C ILE A 392 0.96 7.45 5.39
N TYR A 393 0.97 6.23 4.79
CA TYR A 393 2.23 5.66 4.30
C TYR A 393 2.86 6.53 3.22
N SER A 394 4.18 6.66 3.25
CA SER A 394 4.94 7.50 2.33
C SER A 394 4.57 7.24 0.86
N THR A 395 4.52 5.96 0.43
CA THR A 395 4.17 5.60 -0.94
C THR A 395 2.73 5.97 -1.30
N PHE A 396 1.76 5.86 -0.37
CA PHE A 396 0.35 6.16 -0.64
C PHE A 396 0.06 7.66 -0.64
N LEU A 397 0.84 8.46 0.10
CA LEU A 397 0.72 9.91 0.10
C LEU A 397 1.01 10.53 -1.29
N GLN A 398 1.70 9.82 -2.18
CA GLN A 398 1.89 10.24 -3.58
C GLN A 398 0.57 10.56 -4.30
N ARG A 399 -0.55 9.89 -3.92
CA ARG A 399 -1.88 10.17 -4.48
C ARG A 399 -2.42 11.54 -4.13
N ALA A 400 -1.90 12.14 -3.09
CA ALA A 400 -2.33 13.44 -2.60
C ALA A 400 -1.33 14.56 -2.94
N TYR A 401 -0.39 14.34 -3.86
CA TYR A 401 0.66 15.32 -4.18
C TYR A 401 0.06 16.68 -4.59
N ASP A 402 -0.89 16.70 -5.50
CA ASP A 402 -1.59 17.93 -5.91
C ASP A 402 -2.30 18.61 -4.72
N HIS A 403 -2.98 17.82 -3.88
CA HIS A 403 -3.69 18.33 -2.70
C HIS A 403 -2.72 18.91 -1.66
N ILE A 404 -1.51 18.35 -1.50
CA ILE A 404 -0.46 18.92 -0.66
C ILE A 404 -0.03 20.29 -1.20
N VAL A 405 0.14 20.40 -2.52
CA VAL A 405 0.55 21.66 -3.17
C VAL A 405 -0.57 22.68 -3.11
N HIS A 406 -1.73 22.36 -3.68
CA HIS A 406 -2.82 23.30 -3.92
C HIS A 406 -3.63 23.61 -2.64
N ASP A 407 -4.05 22.55 -1.92
CA ASP A 407 -4.99 22.73 -0.81
C ASP A 407 -4.28 23.07 0.50
N VAL A 408 -2.99 22.74 0.63
CA VAL A 408 -2.25 22.97 1.88
C VAL A 408 -1.15 24.01 1.72
N ALA A 409 -0.15 23.77 0.85
CA ALA A 409 1.05 24.60 0.82
C ALA A 409 0.79 26.03 0.28
N ILE A 410 0.09 26.17 -0.83
CA ILE A 410 -0.28 27.48 -1.42
C ILE A 410 -1.12 28.31 -0.42
N GLN A 411 -1.92 27.64 0.41
CA GLN A 411 -2.77 28.30 1.39
C GLN A 411 -2.08 28.52 2.75
N HIS A 412 -0.80 28.14 2.88
CA HIS A 412 -0.01 28.26 4.12
C HIS A 412 -0.66 27.57 5.33
N LEU A 413 -1.36 26.45 5.13
CA LEU A 413 -2.08 25.74 6.19
C LEU A 413 -1.15 24.81 6.98
N PRO A 414 -1.23 24.81 8.31
CA PRO A 414 -0.33 24.07 9.19
C PRO A 414 -0.74 22.60 9.34
N VAL A 415 -0.80 21.84 8.25
CA VAL A 415 -1.05 20.41 8.25
C VAL A 415 0.26 19.68 8.55
N ILE A 416 0.21 18.72 9.49
CA ILE A 416 1.34 17.86 9.84
C ILE A 416 1.18 16.52 9.14
N PHE A 417 2.14 16.15 8.29
CA PHE A 417 2.18 14.85 7.61
C PHE A 417 3.12 13.91 8.35
N CYS A 418 2.60 12.86 8.99
CA CYS A 418 3.38 11.79 9.61
C CYS A 418 3.42 10.60 8.65
N MET A 419 4.56 10.44 7.95
CA MET A 419 4.70 9.52 6.83
C MET A 419 5.42 8.26 7.27
N ASP A 420 4.65 7.21 7.50
CA ASP A 420 5.17 5.89 7.86
C ASP A 420 5.70 5.14 6.62
N ARG A 421 6.59 4.18 6.78
CA ARG A 421 7.25 3.39 5.72
C ARG A 421 8.03 4.26 4.73
N ALA A 422 8.61 5.36 5.17
CA ALA A 422 9.56 6.11 4.37
C ALA A 422 10.82 5.27 4.11
N GLY A 423 11.33 5.29 2.88
CA GLY A 423 12.43 4.41 2.48
C GLY A 423 11.96 2.99 2.18
N ILE A 424 12.77 1.99 2.54
CA ILE A 424 12.50 0.58 2.24
C ILE A 424 11.42 0.02 3.15
N ALA A 425 10.27 -0.35 2.57
CA ALA A 425 9.17 -0.99 3.29
C ALA A 425 9.37 -2.51 3.48
N GLY A 426 10.24 -3.13 2.67
CA GLY A 426 10.62 -4.52 2.83
C GLY A 426 9.91 -5.47 1.85
N GLU A 427 9.23 -6.48 2.39
CA GLU A 427 8.73 -7.64 1.65
C GLU A 427 7.59 -7.30 0.67
N ASP A 428 6.98 -6.13 0.78
CA ASP A 428 5.92 -5.66 -0.12
C ASP A 428 6.46 -5.03 -1.42
N GLY A 429 7.76 -4.74 -1.46
CA GLY A 429 8.50 -4.37 -2.66
C GLY A 429 8.20 -2.98 -3.22
N PRO A 430 8.43 -2.78 -4.53
CA PRO A 430 8.47 -1.47 -5.19
C PRO A 430 7.19 -0.65 -5.07
N THR A 431 6.04 -1.29 -4.88
CA THR A 431 4.75 -0.60 -4.71
C THR A 431 4.57 -0.01 -3.31
N HIS A 432 5.38 -0.44 -2.34
CA HIS A 432 5.26 -0.03 -0.93
C HIS A 432 6.47 0.74 -0.41
N HIS A 433 7.61 0.74 -1.13
CA HIS A 433 8.76 1.55 -0.74
C HIS A 433 8.44 3.05 -0.81
N GLY A 434 8.72 3.77 0.27
CA GLY A 434 8.61 5.23 0.34
C GLY A 434 9.86 5.91 -0.26
N SER A 435 10.10 5.67 -1.55
CA SER A 435 11.33 6.06 -2.22
C SER A 435 11.36 7.51 -2.68
N LEU A 436 10.19 8.09 -2.98
CA LEU A 436 10.06 9.34 -3.72
C LEU A 436 9.73 10.56 -2.85
N ASP A 437 9.39 10.35 -1.58
CA ASP A 437 8.85 11.35 -0.69
C ASP A 437 9.79 12.56 -0.49
N ILE A 438 11.08 12.32 -0.26
CA ILE A 438 12.06 13.41 -0.15
C ILE A 438 12.05 14.26 -1.43
N ALA A 439 12.11 13.62 -2.59
CA ALA A 439 12.23 14.32 -3.87
C ALA A 439 11.00 15.20 -4.16
N TYR A 440 9.77 14.66 -4.03
CA TYR A 440 8.58 15.43 -4.36
C TYR A 440 8.21 16.47 -3.29
N LEU A 441 8.53 16.24 -2.00
CA LEU A 441 8.27 17.23 -0.96
C LEU A 441 9.29 18.38 -0.97
N ARG A 442 10.55 18.12 -1.34
CA ARG A 442 11.57 19.17 -1.42
C ARG A 442 11.25 20.24 -2.46
N CYS A 443 10.57 19.91 -3.55
CA CYS A 443 10.22 20.91 -4.58
C CYS A 443 9.01 21.79 -4.19
N ILE A 444 8.21 21.43 -3.17
CA ILE A 444 7.07 22.25 -2.74
C ILE A 444 7.57 23.45 -1.93
N GLN A 445 7.18 24.68 -2.32
CA GLN A 445 7.54 25.90 -1.59
C GLN A 445 6.99 25.85 -0.15
N ASP A 446 7.72 26.44 0.79
CA ASP A 446 7.37 26.57 2.22
C ASP A 446 7.10 25.25 2.96
N MET A 447 7.23 24.10 2.33
CA MET A 447 7.16 22.79 2.98
C MET A 447 8.38 22.60 3.89
N ILE A 448 8.14 22.22 5.16
CA ILE A 448 9.20 21.73 6.04
C ILE A 448 9.21 20.19 5.93
N VAL A 449 10.40 19.61 5.77
CA VAL A 449 10.59 18.16 5.66
C VAL A 449 11.66 17.72 6.64
N ALA A 450 11.31 16.82 7.54
CA ALA A 450 12.21 16.31 8.58
C ALA A 450 12.16 14.77 8.68
N SER A 451 13.24 14.18 9.20
CA SER A 451 13.36 12.73 9.43
C SER A 451 14.08 12.49 10.76
N PRO A 452 13.40 11.96 11.78
CA PRO A 452 14.02 11.66 13.07
C PRO A 452 14.93 10.43 12.98
N LYS A 453 16.09 10.46 13.66
CA LYS A 453 16.95 9.28 13.79
C LYS A 453 16.44 8.27 14.81
N ASN A 454 15.67 8.73 15.82
CA ASN A 454 15.09 7.89 16.86
C ASN A 454 13.76 8.44 17.40
N GLY A 455 13.17 7.76 18.39
CA GLY A 455 11.87 8.13 18.97
C GLY A 455 11.91 9.41 19.80
N ASN A 456 13.01 9.71 20.46
CA ASN A 456 13.15 10.97 21.23
C ASN A 456 13.19 12.17 20.29
N GLU A 457 13.92 12.06 19.19
CA GLU A 457 13.94 13.11 18.17
C GLU A 457 12.59 13.23 17.44
N PHE A 458 11.87 12.10 17.24
CA PHE A 458 10.51 12.16 16.70
C PHE A 458 9.57 12.97 17.60
N ARG A 459 9.65 12.80 18.95
CA ARG A 459 8.92 13.65 19.88
C ARG A 459 9.27 15.14 19.66
N ASN A 460 10.55 15.45 19.62
CA ASN A 460 11.02 16.82 19.45
C ASN A 460 10.49 17.45 18.16
N LEU A 461 10.58 16.73 17.05
CA LEU A 461 10.07 17.19 15.74
C LEU A 461 8.55 17.32 15.72
N LEU A 462 7.80 16.43 16.37
CA LEU A 462 6.34 16.51 16.40
C LEU A 462 5.86 17.72 17.22
N TYR A 463 6.48 17.99 18.37
CA TYR A 463 6.21 19.20 19.14
C TYR A 463 6.63 20.45 18.40
N THR A 464 7.79 20.45 17.73
CA THR A 464 8.22 21.55 16.86
C THR A 464 7.21 21.82 15.74
N ALA A 465 6.67 20.76 15.12
CA ALA A 465 5.67 20.90 14.07
C ALA A 465 4.37 21.53 14.58
N LEU A 466 3.98 21.27 15.84
CA LEU A 466 2.80 21.90 16.44
C LEU A 466 2.96 23.41 16.67
N GLU A 467 4.17 23.91 16.82
CA GLU A 467 4.44 25.36 16.95
C GLU A 467 4.41 26.09 15.60
N VAL A 468 4.49 25.37 14.48
CA VAL A 468 4.42 25.96 13.13
C VAL A 468 2.96 26.20 12.75
N THR A 469 2.56 27.43 12.54
CA THR A 469 1.16 27.83 12.34
C THR A 469 0.83 28.33 10.93
N ASN A 470 1.82 28.44 10.04
CA ASN A 470 1.65 29.09 8.76
C ASN A 470 2.25 28.33 7.56
N ARG A 471 2.53 27.04 7.70
CA ARG A 471 3.04 26.20 6.62
C ARG A 471 2.98 24.71 6.99
N PRO A 472 2.96 23.81 6.00
CA PRO A 472 2.94 22.37 6.25
C PRO A 472 4.27 21.86 6.78
N PHE A 473 4.18 20.77 7.57
CA PHE A 473 5.34 20.10 8.15
C PHE A 473 5.23 18.58 7.90
N ALA A 474 6.21 17.99 7.23
CA ALA A 474 6.30 16.57 6.98
C ALA A 474 7.37 15.91 7.84
N ILE A 475 7.00 14.86 8.57
CA ILE A 475 7.91 14.00 9.35
C ILE A 475 7.86 12.61 8.73
N ARG A 476 8.98 12.17 8.16
CA ARG A 476 9.11 10.86 7.52
C ARG A 476 9.89 9.90 8.40
N TYR A 477 9.43 8.65 8.53
CA TYR A 477 10.10 7.64 9.36
C TYR A 477 9.92 6.23 8.77
N PRO A 478 10.93 5.33 8.95
CA PRO A 478 10.93 4.02 8.32
C PRO A 478 10.09 2.98 9.08
N LYS A 479 9.79 1.87 8.39
CA LYS A 479 9.32 0.61 9.00
C LYS A 479 10.49 -0.08 9.71
N ALA A 480 10.90 0.45 10.85
CA ALA A 480 12.04 -0.04 11.64
C ALA A 480 11.80 0.16 13.15
N SER A 481 12.63 -0.48 13.96
CA SER A 481 12.69 -0.18 15.39
C SER A 481 13.43 1.14 15.64
N SER A 482 12.95 1.92 16.60
CA SER A 482 13.64 3.09 17.11
C SER A 482 14.76 2.65 18.06
N VAL A 483 15.97 3.16 17.89
CA VAL A 483 17.11 2.78 18.75
C VAL A 483 16.90 3.30 20.17
N GLU A 484 16.32 4.50 20.31
CA GLU A 484 16.08 5.18 21.58
C GLU A 484 14.68 5.76 21.63
N PHE A 485 13.99 5.52 22.73
CA PHE A 485 12.73 6.19 23.06
C PHE A 485 12.50 6.14 24.57
N ASP A 486 12.49 7.31 25.20
CA ASP A 486 12.05 7.48 26.58
C ASP A 486 10.57 7.86 26.58
N GLU A 487 9.70 6.96 27.01
CA GLU A 487 8.24 7.21 27.04
C GLU A 487 7.84 8.42 27.91
N ASN A 488 8.64 8.71 28.94
CA ASN A 488 8.40 9.81 29.88
C ASN A 488 9.28 11.05 29.61
N GLY A 489 10.04 11.03 28.51
CA GLY A 489 10.93 12.12 28.13
C GLY A 489 10.16 13.42 27.84
N GLN A 490 10.80 14.54 28.04
CA GLN A 490 10.25 15.87 27.70
C GLN A 490 10.68 16.27 26.29
N ALA A 491 9.75 16.89 25.55
CA ALA A 491 10.05 17.41 24.23
C ALA A 491 11.00 18.63 24.32
N GLN A 492 11.94 18.68 23.39
CA GLN A 492 12.83 19.82 23.18
C GLN A 492 12.56 20.36 21.78
N LEU A 493 12.03 21.59 21.69
CA LEU A 493 11.77 22.23 20.41
C LEU A 493 13.07 22.38 19.61
N GLN A 494 13.02 22.03 18.34
CA GLN A 494 14.18 22.08 17.46
C GLN A 494 14.14 23.37 16.60
N PRO A 495 15.22 24.13 16.52
CA PRO A 495 15.31 25.23 15.56
C PRO A 495 15.21 24.67 14.14
N ILE A 496 14.20 25.17 13.38
CA ILE A 496 13.93 24.67 12.03
C ILE A 496 15.13 24.93 11.12
N GLY A 497 15.57 23.89 10.43
CA GLY A 497 16.72 23.94 9.53
C GLY A 497 18.07 23.77 10.23
N ASN A 498 18.11 23.44 11.53
CA ASN A 498 19.35 23.19 12.25
C ASN A 498 19.74 21.71 12.22
N TRP A 499 21.04 21.41 12.05
CA TRP A 499 21.59 20.08 12.04
C TRP A 499 22.45 19.82 13.29
N GLY A 500 22.55 18.54 13.68
CA GLY A 500 23.36 18.11 14.82
C GLY A 500 24.69 17.50 14.38
N VAL A 501 25.80 17.91 14.98
CA VAL A 501 27.09 17.22 14.82
C VAL A 501 27.15 16.10 15.85
N GLU A 502 27.00 14.86 15.42
CA GLU A 502 27.04 13.67 16.28
C GLU A 502 28.47 13.21 16.59
N ARG A 503 29.40 13.52 15.69
CA ARG A 503 30.79 13.17 15.82
C ARG A 503 31.65 14.19 15.05
N ASN A 504 32.74 14.66 15.67
CA ASN A 504 33.71 15.52 15.01
C ASN A 504 34.69 14.72 14.16
N GLY A 505 35.20 15.31 13.07
CA GLY A 505 36.20 14.73 12.18
C GLY A 505 36.87 15.80 11.31
N SER A 506 37.91 15.42 10.56
CA SER A 506 38.75 16.37 9.80
C SER A 506 38.92 16.03 8.31
N ASP A 507 38.84 14.76 7.93
CA ASP A 507 39.22 14.32 6.57
C ASP A 507 38.01 14.28 5.62
N ALA A 508 36.84 13.90 6.15
CA ALA A 508 35.59 13.84 5.42
C ALA A 508 34.39 14.14 6.33
N VAL A 509 33.24 14.46 5.72
CA VAL A 509 31.98 14.57 6.43
C VAL A 509 30.95 13.61 5.84
N ILE A 510 30.20 12.92 6.70
CA ILE A 510 29.02 12.12 6.35
C ILE A 510 27.78 12.85 6.85
N MET A 511 26.95 13.32 5.91
CA MET A 511 25.66 13.96 6.15
C MET A 511 24.55 12.92 6.02
N ALA A 512 23.97 12.50 7.14
CA ALA A 512 23.03 11.39 7.19
C ALA A 512 21.62 11.84 7.55
N VAL A 513 20.61 11.22 6.93
CA VAL A 513 19.18 11.51 7.13
C VAL A 513 18.54 10.39 7.96
N GLY A 514 17.89 10.76 9.05
CA GLY A 514 17.13 9.85 9.89
C GLY A 514 17.98 8.71 10.48
N PRO A 515 17.46 7.48 10.61
CA PRO A 515 18.21 6.38 11.25
C PRO A 515 19.54 6.02 10.60
N MET A 516 19.81 6.48 9.36
CA MET A 516 21.10 6.27 8.69
C MET A 516 22.26 6.94 9.44
N VAL A 517 22.00 7.84 10.37
CA VAL A 517 22.98 8.45 11.28
C VAL A 517 23.73 7.39 12.09
N TYR A 518 23.04 6.35 12.55
CA TYR A 518 23.68 5.28 13.33
C TYR A 518 24.64 4.43 12.49
N ASP A 519 24.32 4.19 11.21
CA ASP A 519 25.24 3.51 10.30
C ASP A 519 26.43 4.42 9.94
N ALA A 520 26.21 5.73 9.84
CA ALA A 520 27.26 6.71 9.62
C ALA A 520 28.25 6.78 10.81
N ILE A 521 27.76 6.75 12.06
CA ILE A 521 28.62 6.70 13.25
C ILE A 521 29.48 5.44 13.25
N LYS A 522 28.88 4.26 13.02
CA LYS A 522 29.62 2.99 12.93
C LYS A 522 30.64 2.97 11.77
N ALA A 523 30.30 3.59 10.65
CA ALA A 523 31.21 3.72 9.52
C ALA A 523 32.39 4.62 9.87
N ALA A 524 32.18 5.73 10.57
CA ALA A 524 33.22 6.63 11.02
C ALA A 524 34.17 5.94 12.03
N GLU A 525 33.63 5.12 12.93
CA GLU A 525 34.45 4.28 13.85
C GLU A 525 35.34 3.27 13.09
N LYS A 526 34.82 2.62 12.05
CA LYS A 526 35.61 1.72 11.20
C LYS A 526 36.65 2.48 10.37
N LEU A 527 36.38 3.70 9.95
CA LEU A 527 37.29 4.55 9.20
C LEU A 527 38.46 5.05 10.05
N ASP A 528 38.25 5.30 11.35
CA ASP A 528 39.35 5.61 12.29
C ASP A 528 40.42 4.53 12.32
N LEU A 529 40.03 3.24 12.28
CA LEU A 529 40.96 2.13 12.21
C LEU A 529 41.80 2.13 10.93
N LYS A 530 41.36 2.87 9.91
CA LYS A 530 42.10 3.10 8.66
C LYS A 530 42.82 4.45 8.62
N GLY A 531 42.82 5.21 9.73
CA GLY A 531 43.42 6.53 9.82
C GLY A 531 42.66 7.65 9.14
N ILE A 532 41.35 7.46 8.89
CA ILE A 532 40.45 8.47 8.26
C ILE A 532 39.48 9.00 9.32
N SER A 533 39.61 10.28 9.67
CA SER A 533 38.77 10.95 10.66
C SER A 533 37.54 11.58 10.00
N CYS A 534 36.33 11.04 10.28
CA CYS A 534 35.08 11.50 9.69
C CYS A 534 34.23 12.25 10.70
N GLU A 535 33.73 13.42 10.28
CA GLU A 535 32.63 14.11 10.94
C GLU A 535 31.32 13.43 10.52
N VAL A 536 30.39 13.25 11.47
CA VAL A 536 29.03 12.72 11.20
C VAL A 536 28.02 13.77 11.61
N VAL A 537 27.12 14.11 10.68
CA VAL A 537 26.09 15.13 10.87
C VAL A 537 24.72 14.51 10.72
N ASP A 538 23.89 14.73 11.72
CA ASP A 538 22.47 14.40 11.69
C ASP A 538 21.70 15.52 10.99
N CYS A 539 21.30 15.23 9.76
CA CYS A 539 20.55 16.16 8.92
C CYS A 539 19.05 15.97 9.13
N GLN A 540 18.59 16.11 10.37
CA GLN A 540 17.19 15.90 10.76
C GLN A 540 16.20 16.76 9.96
N PHE A 541 16.59 17.97 9.52
CA PHE A 541 15.83 18.80 8.56
C PHE A 541 16.38 18.61 7.15
N ILE A 542 15.57 17.99 6.30
CA ILE A 542 15.85 17.81 4.88
C ILE A 542 15.56 19.12 4.12
N LYS A 543 14.53 19.85 4.60
CA LYS A 543 14.13 21.17 4.12
C LYS A 543 13.49 21.97 5.25
N PRO A 544 13.95 23.21 5.53
CA PRO A 544 15.15 23.81 4.94
C PRO A 544 16.43 23.07 5.38
N MET A 545 17.48 23.12 4.57
CA MET A 545 18.81 22.64 4.95
C MET A 545 19.48 23.64 5.90
N ASP A 546 20.43 23.17 6.72
CA ASP A 546 21.27 24.04 7.57
C ASP A 546 22.33 24.76 6.72
N GLU A 547 21.98 25.92 6.20
CA GLU A 547 22.90 26.74 5.41
C GLU A 547 24.08 27.24 6.23
N SER A 548 23.89 27.45 7.54
CA SER A 548 24.96 27.90 8.44
C SER A 548 26.03 26.84 8.59
N TYR A 549 25.61 25.58 8.76
CA TYR A 549 26.52 24.45 8.77
C TYR A 549 27.17 24.26 7.39
N LEU A 550 26.41 24.26 6.32
CA LEU A 550 26.88 24.06 4.95
C LEU A 550 27.94 25.10 4.54
N GLN A 551 27.85 26.35 5.02
CA GLN A 551 28.87 27.39 4.79
C GLN A 551 30.23 27.04 5.36
N THR A 552 30.30 26.22 6.40
CA THR A 552 31.58 25.79 7.01
C THR A 552 32.28 24.67 6.24
N VAL A 553 31.54 23.91 5.42
CA VAL A 553 32.00 22.70 4.75
C VAL A 553 33.16 22.94 3.77
N PRO A 554 33.13 23.98 2.89
CA PRO A 554 34.21 24.23 1.95
C PRO A 554 35.58 24.52 2.57
N GLU A 555 35.57 25.04 3.79
CA GLU A 555 36.82 25.36 4.53
C GLU A 555 37.35 24.14 5.31
N LYS A 556 36.44 23.27 5.76
CA LYS A 556 36.80 22.13 6.63
C LYS A 556 37.13 20.87 5.84
N PHE A 557 36.37 20.57 4.77
CA PHE A 557 36.41 19.26 4.13
C PHE A 557 36.69 19.34 2.64
N LYS A 558 37.32 18.25 2.10
CA LYS A 558 37.45 18.03 0.66
C LYS A 558 36.58 16.87 0.18
N ALA A 559 36.08 16.04 1.09
CA ALA A 559 35.24 14.90 0.80
C ALA A 559 33.93 15.00 1.58
N VAL A 560 32.81 14.97 0.87
CA VAL A 560 31.44 14.99 1.41
C VAL A 560 30.71 13.75 0.96
N VAL A 561 30.11 13.02 1.88
CA VAL A 561 29.22 11.89 1.59
C VAL A 561 27.84 12.22 2.16
N THR A 562 26.80 12.13 1.35
CA THR A 562 25.41 12.22 1.84
C THR A 562 24.78 10.83 1.79
N ILE A 563 23.91 10.50 2.77
CA ILE A 563 23.17 9.23 2.77
C ILE A 563 21.72 9.43 3.16
N GLU A 564 20.83 8.84 2.37
CA GLU A 564 19.37 8.92 2.53
C GLU A 564 18.68 7.63 2.09
N GLU A 565 17.58 7.26 2.72
CA GLU A 565 16.64 6.25 2.21
C GLU A 565 15.60 6.92 1.28
N GLY A 566 16.03 7.31 0.10
CA GLY A 566 15.25 7.97 -0.93
C GLY A 566 16.00 7.94 -2.25
N VAL A 567 15.31 8.26 -3.36
CA VAL A 567 15.96 8.37 -4.67
C VAL A 567 17.01 9.47 -4.66
N ILE A 568 18.16 9.20 -5.30
CA ILE A 568 19.24 10.19 -5.41
C ILE A 568 18.75 11.43 -6.18
N ASN A 569 18.03 11.21 -7.29
CA ASN A 569 17.56 12.29 -8.16
C ASN A 569 16.48 13.13 -7.44
N GLY A 570 16.77 14.41 -7.21
CA GLY A 570 15.90 15.30 -6.44
C GLY A 570 15.92 15.09 -4.92
N GLY A 571 16.67 14.10 -4.43
CA GLY A 571 16.79 13.75 -3.03
C GLY A 571 17.56 14.78 -2.19
N PHE A 572 17.82 14.44 -0.92
CA PHE A 572 18.58 15.30 0.01
C PHE A 572 19.99 15.57 -0.49
N GLY A 573 20.70 14.51 -0.91
CA GLY A 573 22.06 14.61 -1.43
C GLY A 573 22.18 15.49 -2.67
N ASP A 574 21.16 15.52 -3.52
CA ASP A 574 21.08 16.44 -4.66
C ASP A 574 21.02 17.89 -4.22
N GLY A 575 20.23 18.18 -3.19
CA GLY A 575 20.16 19.52 -2.61
C GLY A 575 21.48 20.00 -2.04
N VAL A 576 22.15 19.14 -1.28
CA VAL A 576 23.47 19.43 -0.70
C VAL A 576 24.50 19.66 -1.80
N ALA A 577 24.55 18.78 -2.81
CA ALA A 577 25.49 18.89 -3.92
C ALA A 577 25.28 20.17 -4.75
N ALA A 578 24.02 20.53 -5.04
CA ALA A 578 23.68 21.76 -5.76
C ALA A 578 24.12 22.99 -4.95
N TRP A 579 23.78 23.04 -3.65
CA TRP A 579 24.14 24.15 -2.78
C TRP A 579 25.67 24.33 -2.69
N LEU A 580 26.42 23.26 -2.48
CA LEU A 580 27.90 23.30 -2.43
C LEU A 580 28.49 23.75 -3.77
N SER A 581 27.94 23.28 -4.88
CA SER A 581 28.37 23.70 -6.24
C SER A 581 28.15 25.20 -6.45
N ASP A 582 26.98 25.72 -6.07
CA ASP A 582 26.65 27.15 -6.19
C ASP A 582 27.58 28.05 -5.35
N LYS A 583 28.09 27.52 -4.24
CA LYS A 583 29.10 28.19 -3.39
C LYS A 583 30.55 27.93 -3.83
N GLY A 584 30.76 27.27 -4.96
CA GLY A 584 32.08 27.06 -5.55
C GLY A 584 32.94 26.01 -4.83
N PHE A 585 32.33 25.06 -4.12
CA PHE A 585 33.04 23.95 -3.50
C PHE A 585 33.90 23.19 -4.52
N LYS A 586 35.17 22.96 -4.18
CA LYS A 586 36.16 22.29 -5.04
C LYS A 586 36.46 20.86 -4.63
N GLY A 587 35.85 20.39 -3.55
CA GLY A 587 35.96 19.01 -3.10
C GLY A 587 35.06 18.04 -3.89
N SER A 588 35.06 16.80 -3.47
CA SER A 588 34.24 15.73 -4.06
C SER A 588 32.99 15.49 -3.21
N VAL A 589 31.84 15.33 -3.88
CA VAL A 589 30.58 14.97 -3.23
C VAL A 589 30.13 13.60 -3.76
N LYS A 590 29.94 12.63 -2.86
CA LYS A 590 29.32 11.34 -3.15
C LYS A 590 27.95 11.28 -2.51
N ARG A 591 26.93 11.07 -3.32
CA ARG A 591 25.55 10.90 -2.87
C ARG A 591 25.24 9.41 -2.78
N LEU A 592 24.76 8.93 -1.64
CA LEU A 592 24.28 7.58 -1.42
C LEU A 592 22.78 7.62 -1.18
N GLY A 593 22.03 6.87 -1.99
CA GLY A 593 20.59 6.79 -2.00
C GLY A 593 20.14 5.77 -3.04
N PHE A 594 18.85 5.72 -3.31
CA PHE A 594 18.30 4.77 -4.27
C PHE A 594 18.65 5.17 -5.71
N PRO A 595 19.12 4.20 -6.52
CA PRO A 595 19.41 4.43 -7.94
C PRO A 595 18.12 4.68 -8.75
N ASP A 596 18.27 5.06 -10.02
CA ASP A 596 17.15 5.32 -10.93
C ASP A 596 16.52 4.02 -11.47
N ASN A 597 16.12 3.15 -10.55
CA ASN A 597 15.36 1.93 -10.82
C ASN A 597 14.50 1.55 -9.60
N PHE A 598 13.40 0.85 -9.84
CA PHE A 598 12.55 0.36 -8.75
C PHE A 598 13.24 -0.79 -7.99
N ILE A 599 13.27 -0.66 -6.66
CA ILE A 599 13.89 -1.64 -5.77
C ILE A 599 12.92 -2.80 -5.56
N GLU A 600 13.38 -4.02 -5.75
CA GLU A 600 12.58 -5.23 -5.56
C GLU A 600 12.29 -5.50 -4.07
N HIS A 601 11.47 -6.52 -3.81
CA HIS A 601 11.11 -6.93 -2.46
C HIS A 601 12.22 -7.75 -1.78
N GLY A 602 12.28 -7.64 -0.45
CA GLY A 602 13.23 -8.34 0.40
C GLY A 602 13.25 -7.78 1.81
N SER A 603 14.07 -8.31 2.72
CA SER A 603 14.24 -7.68 4.03
C SER A 603 14.95 -6.32 3.89
N ARG A 604 14.57 -5.35 4.73
CA ARG A 604 15.17 -4.01 4.67
C ARG A 604 16.70 -4.05 4.74
N ASN A 605 17.27 -4.82 5.67
CA ASN A 605 18.72 -4.89 5.83
C ASN A 605 19.43 -5.44 4.59
N GLN A 606 18.89 -6.47 3.97
CA GLN A 606 19.45 -7.05 2.75
C GLN A 606 19.39 -6.09 1.58
N LEU A 607 18.27 -5.39 1.39
CA LEU A 607 18.13 -4.40 0.33
C LEU A 607 19.06 -3.19 0.53
N LEU A 608 19.25 -2.72 1.78
CA LEU A 608 20.22 -1.67 2.08
C LEU A 608 21.66 -2.12 1.79
N GLN A 609 22.00 -3.36 2.12
CA GLN A 609 23.30 -3.95 1.81
C GLN A 609 23.54 -4.05 0.30
N ASP A 610 22.55 -4.56 -0.47
CA ASP A 610 22.65 -4.66 -1.93
C ASP A 610 22.85 -3.29 -2.61
N LEU A 611 22.28 -2.24 -2.01
CA LEU A 611 22.37 -0.86 -2.49
C LEU A 611 23.64 -0.14 -1.99
N GLY A 612 24.44 -0.78 -1.14
CA GLY A 612 25.60 -0.13 -0.49
C GLY A 612 25.21 1.03 0.42
N LEU A 613 24.02 0.96 1.04
CA LEU A 613 23.48 1.96 1.97
C LEU A 613 23.63 1.50 3.43
N ASP A 614 24.48 0.55 3.68
CA ASP A 614 24.84 0.08 5.00
C ASP A 614 26.18 0.68 5.49
N THR A 615 26.59 0.29 6.68
CA THR A 615 27.86 0.72 7.28
C THR A 615 29.06 0.46 6.36
N ASP A 616 29.13 -0.70 5.70
CA ASP A 616 30.28 -1.07 4.85
C ASP A 616 30.28 -0.28 3.52
N GLY A 617 29.12 -0.03 2.96
CA GLY A 617 28.95 0.85 1.80
C GLY A 617 29.44 2.28 2.09
N LEU A 618 29.11 2.82 3.25
CA LEU A 618 29.63 4.12 3.71
C LEU A 618 31.15 4.13 3.84
N VAL A 619 31.73 3.10 4.48
CA VAL A 619 33.19 2.97 4.61
C VAL A 619 33.86 2.96 3.24
N ASN A 620 33.31 2.21 2.29
CA ASN A 620 33.86 2.14 0.93
C ASN A 620 33.75 3.49 0.20
N ALA A 621 32.61 4.17 0.31
CA ALA A 621 32.38 5.45 -0.32
C ALA A 621 33.35 6.55 0.19
N VAL A 622 33.53 6.64 1.50
CA VAL A 622 34.44 7.62 2.14
C VAL A 622 35.90 7.29 1.79
N SER A 623 36.34 6.01 1.94
CA SER A 623 37.71 5.61 1.62
C SER A 623 38.08 5.94 0.16
N ALA A 624 37.17 5.67 -0.78
CA ALA A 624 37.37 5.96 -2.19
C ALA A 624 37.54 7.46 -2.47
N LEU A 625 36.77 8.33 -1.78
CA LEU A 625 36.89 9.79 -1.94
C LEU A 625 38.17 10.35 -1.34
N VAL A 626 38.57 9.89 -0.15
CA VAL A 626 39.76 10.40 0.57
C VAL A 626 41.03 9.95 -0.11
N GLU A 627 41.08 8.71 -0.60
CA GLU A 627 42.23 8.15 -1.30
C GLU A 627 42.38 8.63 -2.76
N ASN A 628 41.52 9.56 -3.24
CA ASN A 628 41.50 10.06 -4.63
C ASN A 628 41.39 8.94 -5.69
N LYS A 629 40.89 7.76 -5.34
CA LYS A 629 40.60 6.69 -6.29
C LYS A 629 39.32 7.06 -7.05
N ALA A 630 39.40 7.22 -8.35
CA ALA A 630 38.21 7.39 -9.21
C ALA A 630 37.25 6.24 -8.93
N VAL A 631 36.11 6.54 -8.31
CA VAL A 631 35.04 5.56 -8.12
C VAL A 631 34.41 5.36 -9.50
N LEU A 632 34.82 4.31 -10.19
CA LEU A 632 34.09 3.81 -11.36
C LEU A 632 32.73 3.34 -10.86
N ILE A 633 31.67 4.03 -11.33
CA ILE A 633 30.25 3.73 -11.10
C ILE A 633 29.87 2.46 -11.83
#